data_189fd6b916e0236f49a50eb3655c4c5a
#
_entry.id   189fd6b916e0236f49a50eb3655c4c5a
#
_cell.length_a   1.000
_cell.length_b   1.000
_cell.length_c   1.000
_cell.angle_alpha   90.00
_cell.angle_beta   90.00
_cell.angle_gamma   90.00
#
_symmetry.space_group_name_H-M   'P 1'
#
loop_
_entity.id
_entity.type
_entity.pdbx_description
1 polymer ?
#
loop_
_entity_poly.entity_id
_entity_poly.type
_entity_poly.pdbx_seq_one_letter_code
_entity_poly.pdbx_strand_id
1 'polypeptide(L)'
;IIANIIGGRQNMKIKTFIISAITLFISLYLIIGYHSLKHIDKNRIDVSKYITLVDEVSENKVQVNWKYVVSIIAVENKNKIKNISDDKIKNTANLFIEKSDNGYKLNSLDNVLNKLNFTDKEKERVNDYIDQLKYFGLTPYRLKEDSKYTKFIEEIKDEAIKNYKEYKILPSITIAQAILESSWGESDLAQIYNNLFGIKADSSWKGEYVTLETFEFYDTKIEDKFRVYSNKNQSIKDHAKFLVDNQRYKKYGVFEAKTYIEQAYALQNAGYSTAEDNSGQKRYAKDLIELIRQYNLQLIDSEIKISD
;
A
#
# COMPACT_ATOMS: atom_id res chain seq x y z
N ILE A 1 -70.93 -32.58 -13.78
CA ILE A 1 -70.42 -31.23 -14.25
C ILE A 1 -69.88 -30.41 -13.09
N ILE A 2 -70.55 -30.32 -11.93
CA ILE A 2 -70.10 -29.52 -10.75
C ILE A 2 -68.80 -30.04 -10.17
N ALA A 3 -68.55 -31.35 -10.07
CA ALA A 3 -67.32 -31.95 -9.57
C ALA A 3 -66.05 -31.59 -10.38
N ASN A 4 -66.21 -31.51 -11.72
CA ASN A 4 -65.13 -31.15 -12.65
C ASN A 4 -64.77 -29.65 -12.57
N ILE A 5 -65.74 -28.80 -12.26
CA ILE A 5 -65.49 -27.34 -12.07
C ILE A 5 -64.79 -27.08 -10.75
N ILE A 6 -65.11 -27.80 -9.70
CA ILE A 6 -64.44 -27.64 -8.37
C ILE A 6 -63.00 -28.18 -8.43
N GLY A 7 -62.78 -29.34 -9.06
CA GLY A 7 -61.45 -29.91 -9.29
C GLY A 7 -60.55 -29.02 -10.17
N GLY A 8 -61.12 -28.39 -11.19
CA GLY A 8 -60.42 -27.46 -12.05
C GLY A 8 -59.99 -26.19 -11.32
N ARG A 9 -60.82 -25.60 -10.46
CA ARG A 9 -60.50 -24.43 -9.64
C ARG A 9 -59.45 -24.74 -8.58
N GLN A 10 -59.50 -25.91 -7.98
CA GLN A 10 -58.50 -26.33 -6.97
C GLN A 10 -57.14 -26.57 -7.62
N ASN A 11 -57.06 -27.23 -8.76
CA ASN A 11 -55.81 -27.38 -9.54
C ASN A 11 -55.25 -26.04 -10.01
N MET A 12 -56.08 -25.09 -10.37
CA MET A 12 -55.65 -23.74 -10.78
C MET A 12 -55.05 -22.96 -9.59
N LYS A 13 -55.65 -23.04 -8.41
CA LYS A 13 -55.12 -22.42 -7.19
C LYS A 13 -53.75 -23.02 -6.77
N ILE A 14 -53.60 -24.37 -6.88
CA ILE A 14 -52.34 -25.05 -6.60
C ILE A 14 -51.26 -24.63 -7.60
N LYS A 15 -51.56 -24.57 -8.91
CA LYS A 15 -50.61 -24.08 -9.93
C LYS A 15 -50.20 -22.65 -9.70
N THR A 16 -51.12 -21.74 -9.34
CA THR A 16 -50.81 -20.35 -9.02
C THR A 16 -49.94 -20.23 -7.78
N PHE A 17 -50.20 -21.02 -6.76
CA PHE A 17 -49.38 -21.05 -5.52
C PHE A 17 -47.95 -21.54 -5.84
N ILE A 18 -47.78 -22.61 -6.64
CA ILE A 18 -46.48 -23.15 -7.06
C ILE A 18 -45.70 -22.08 -7.86
N ILE A 19 -46.33 -21.43 -8.83
CA ILE A 19 -45.70 -20.35 -9.61
C ILE A 19 -45.27 -19.20 -8.74
N SER A 20 -46.11 -18.76 -7.80
CA SER A 20 -45.77 -17.68 -6.84
C SER A 20 -44.60 -18.06 -5.93
N ALA A 21 -44.56 -19.31 -5.47
CA ALA A 21 -43.45 -19.80 -4.64
C ALA A 21 -42.14 -19.85 -5.44
N ILE A 22 -42.17 -20.35 -6.69
CA ILE A 22 -40.99 -20.37 -7.57
C ILE A 22 -40.49 -18.94 -7.86
N THR A 23 -41.38 -17.99 -8.13
CA THR A 23 -41.02 -16.58 -8.39
C THR A 23 -40.42 -15.96 -7.14
N LEU A 24 -40.94 -16.25 -5.96
CA LEU A 24 -40.38 -15.78 -4.69
C LEU A 24 -38.99 -16.36 -4.45
N PHE A 25 -38.78 -17.66 -4.69
CA PHE A 25 -37.45 -18.29 -4.58
C PHE A 25 -36.45 -17.72 -5.58
N ILE A 26 -36.84 -17.47 -6.83
CA ILE A 26 -35.98 -16.84 -7.83
C ILE A 26 -35.63 -15.41 -7.43
N SER A 27 -36.61 -14.62 -6.99
CA SER A 27 -36.34 -13.25 -6.53
C SER A 27 -35.44 -13.22 -5.30
N LEU A 28 -35.66 -14.11 -4.33
CA LEU A 28 -34.77 -14.23 -3.16
C LEU A 28 -33.33 -14.64 -3.53
N TYR A 29 -33.21 -15.60 -4.45
CA TYR A 29 -31.91 -16.03 -4.99
C TYR A 29 -31.17 -14.88 -5.69
N LEU A 30 -31.87 -14.08 -6.51
CA LEU A 30 -31.33 -12.90 -7.18
C LEU A 30 -30.92 -11.81 -6.19
N ILE A 31 -31.72 -11.58 -5.16
CA ILE A 31 -31.41 -10.61 -4.09
C ILE A 31 -30.17 -11.03 -3.31
N ILE A 32 -30.10 -12.30 -2.91
CA ILE A 32 -28.93 -12.85 -2.21
C ILE A 32 -27.70 -12.78 -3.10
N GLY A 33 -27.84 -13.16 -4.39
CA GLY A 33 -26.76 -13.06 -5.38
C GLY A 33 -26.28 -11.63 -5.57
N TYR A 34 -27.18 -10.66 -5.69
CA TYR A 34 -26.85 -9.24 -5.78
C TYR A 34 -26.14 -8.75 -4.53
N HIS A 35 -26.65 -9.09 -3.34
CA HIS A 35 -26.04 -8.71 -2.06
C HIS A 35 -24.65 -9.30 -1.88
N SER A 36 -24.42 -10.55 -2.31
CA SER A 36 -23.11 -11.20 -2.24
C SER A 36 -22.06 -10.57 -3.15
N LEU A 37 -22.48 -9.85 -4.21
CA LEU A 37 -21.60 -9.15 -5.13
C LEU A 37 -21.40 -7.67 -4.77
N LYS A 38 -22.17 -7.11 -3.84
CA LYS A 38 -22.07 -5.71 -3.44
C LYS A 38 -20.85 -5.44 -2.58
N HIS A 39 -20.42 -6.41 -1.79
CA HIS A 39 -19.29 -6.26 -0.86
C HIS A 39 -18.24 -7.32 -1.15
N ILE A 40 -16.96 -6.86 -1.23
CA ILE A 40 -15.84 -7.79 -1.35
C ILE A 40 -15.67 -8.57 -0.04
N ASP A 41 -15.50 -9.90 -0.15
CA ASP A 41 -15.32 -10.77 1.01
C ASP A 41 -13.87 -10.69 1.54
N LYS A 42 -13.64 -9.69 2.38
CA LYS A 42 -12.32 -9.41 2.97
C LYS A 42 -11.72 -10.59 3.73
N ASN A 43 -12.56 -11.46 4.31
CA ASN A 43 -12.10 -12.61 5.10
C ASN A 43 -11.48 -13.72 4.23
N ARG A 44 -11.67 -13.65 2.91
CA ARG A 44 -11.11 -14.60 1.95
C ARG A 44 -9.89 -14.08 1.20
N ILE A 45 -9.44 -12.85 1.52
CA ILE A 45 -8.25 -12.27 0.90
C ILE A 45 -7.03 -12.66 1.73
N ASP A 46 -6.14 -13.43 1.14
CA ASP A 46 -4.78 -13.62 1.67
C ASP A 46 -3.91 -12.41 1.30
N VAL A 47 -3.95 -11.38 2.15
CA VAL A 47 -3.26 -10.10 1.91
C VAL A 47 -1.76 -10.31 1.70
N SER A 48 -1.12 -11.16 2.53
CA SER A 48 0.32 -11.42 2.44
C SER A 48 0.68 -12.02 1.07
N LYS A 49 -0.09 -12.99 0.61
CA LYS A 49 0.08 -13.62 -0.70
C LYS A 49 -0.04 -12.59 -1.85
N TYR A 50 -1.09 -11.75 -1.82
CA TYR A 50 -1.27 -10.73 -2.86
C TYR A 50 -0.11 -9.74 -2.89
N ILE A 51 0.31 -9.20 -1.73
CA ILE A 51 1.44 -8.28 -1.66
C ILE A 51 2.70 -8.95 -2.21
N THR A 52 3.04 -10.15 -1.75
CA THR A 52 4.27 -10.85 -2.17
C THR A 52 4.31 -11.10 -3.67
N LEU A 53 3.23 -11.66 -4.24
CA LEU A 53 3.20 -11.97 -5.68
C LEU A 53 3.17 -10.73 -6.57
N VAL A 54 2.54 -9.66 -6.12
CA VAL A 54 2.52 -8.38 -6.82
C VAL A 54 3.90 -7.70 -6.75
N ASP A 55 4.59 -7.79 -5.62
CA ASP A 55 5.96 -7.29 -5.47
C ASP A 55 6.94 -8.05 -6.39
N GLU A 56 6.83 -9.38 -6.48
CA GLU A 56 7.63 -10.19 -7.42
C GLU A 56 7.44 -9.76 -8.88
N VAL A 57 6.20 -9.45 -9.28
CA VAL A 57 5.90 -8.95 -10.64
C VAL A 57 6.45 -7.54 -10.86
N SER A 58 6.50 -6.73 -9.82
CA SER A 58 6.95 -5.33 -9.84
C SER A 58 8.48 -5.19 -9.87
N GLU A 59 9.20 -6.24 -9.47
CA GLU A 59 10.66 -6.24 -9.33
C GLU A 59 11.37 -5.73 -10.59
N ASN A 60 12.34 -4.81 -10.44
CA ASN A 60 13.08 -4.13 -11.51
C ASN A 60 12.20 -3.39 -12.54
N LYS A 61 10.95 -3.09 -12.22
CA LYS A 61 10.00 -2.45 -13.13
C LYS A 61 9.34 -1.24 -12.49
N VAL A 62 8.10 -1.42 -12.00
CA VAL A 62 7.29 -0.38 -11.34
C VAL A 62 6.37 -1.03 -10.30
N GLN A 63 6.12 -0.34 -9.20
CA GLN A 63 5.25 -0.86 -8.14
C GLN A 63 3.80 -0.92 -8.58
N VAL A 64 3.21 -2.10 -8.55
CA VAL A 64 1.79 -2.34 -8.86
C VAL A 64 0.95 -2.28 -7.57
N ASN A 65 -0.28 -1.81 -7.68
CA ASN A 65 -1.23 -1.75 -6.58
C ASN A 65 -1.94 -3.10 -6.40
N TRP A 66 -1.64 -3.83 -5.33
CA TRP A 66 -2.24 -5.13 -5.05
C TRP A 66 -3.76 -5.08 -4.83
N LYS A 67 -4.31 -3.93 -4.36
CA LYS A 67 -5.76 -3.77 -4.19
C LYS A 67 -6.49 -3.72 -5.53
N TYR A 68 -5.88 -3.17 -6.56
CA TYR A 68 -6.42 -3.23 -7.92
C TYR A 68 -6.48 -4.68 -8.41
N VAL A 69 -5.40 -5.43 -8.20
CA VAL A 69 -5.30 -6.83 -8.62
C VAL A 69 -6.39 -7.68 -7.96
N VAL A 70 -6.55 -7.60 -6.64
CA VAL A 70 -7.58 -8.39 -5.93
C VAL A 70 -8.99 -7.96 -6.30
N SER A 71 -9.25 -6.66 -6.52
CA SER A 71 -10.56 -6.14 -6.90
C SER A 71 -10.99 -6.63 -8.28
N ILE A 72 -10.07 -6.62 -9.26
CA ILE A 72 -10.31 -7.17 -10.59
C ILE A 72 -10.65 -8.67 -10.51
N ILE A 73 -9.81 -9.45 -9.81
CA ILE A 73 -10.01 -10.89 -9.64
C ILE A 73 -11.35 -11.17 -8.93
N ALA A 74 -11.73 -10.36 -7.95
CA ALA A 74 -13.00 -10.51 -7.24
C ALA A 74 -14.20 -10.28 -8.16
N VAL A 75 -14.14 -9.33 -9.07
CA VAL A 75 -15.23 -9.10 -10.06
C VAL A 75 -15.30 -10.23 -11.07
N GLU A 76 -14.17 -10.63 -11.68
CA GLU A 76 -14.11 -11.74 -12.65
C GLU A 76 -14.65 -13.06 -12.07
N ASN A 77 -14.31 -13.36 -10.82
CA ASN A 77 -14.69 -14.61 -10.16
C ASN A 77 -15.99 -14.50 -9.34
N LYS A 78 -16.80 -13.45 -9.53
CA LYS A 78 -18.05 -13.23 -8.79
C LYS A 78 -17.86 -13.39 -7.29
N ASN A 79 -16.84 -12.71 -6.76
CA ASN A 79 -16.42 -12.68 -5.35
C ASN A 79 -15.96 -14.04 -4.78
N LYS A 80 -15.66 -15.03 -5.63
CA LYS A 80 -15.07 -16.31 -5.23
C LYS A 80 -13.55 -16.19 -5.25
N ILE A 81 -12.99 -15.57 -4.21
CA ILE A 81 -11.55 -15.18 -4.13
C ILE A 81 -10.73 -16.05 -3.17
N LYS A 82 -11.29 -17.10 -2.62
CA LYS A 82 -10.55 -18.09 -1.84
C LYS A 82 -9.71 -18.98 -2.75
N ASN A 83 -8.45 -19.22 -2.40
CA ASN A 83 -7.53 -20.11 -3.11
C ASN A 83 -7.27 -19.71 -4.58
N ILE A 84 -7.16 -18.42 -4.86
CA ILE A 84 -6.73 -17.96 -6.19
C ILE A 84 -5.29 -18.42 -6.46
N SER A 85 -5.04 -18.92 -7.68
CA SER A 85 -3.71 -19.39 -8.08
C SER A 85 -2.71 -18.23 -8.18
N ASP A 86 -1.45 -18.53 -7.94
CA ASP A 86 -0.35 -17.57 -8.04
C ASP A 86 -0.27 -16.98 -9.45
N ASP A 87 -0.41 -17.82 -10.48
CA ASP A 87 -0.41 -17.40 -11.88
C ASP A 87 -1.53 -16.40 -12.18
N LYS A 88 -2.74 -16.60 -11.63
CA LYS A 88 -3.83 -15.64 -11.83
C LYS A 88 -3.52 -14.30 -11.24
N ILE A 89 -2.93 -14.24 -10.04
CA ILE A 89 -2.53 -13.00 -9.39
C ILE A 89 -1.42 -12.32 -10.20
N LYS A 90 -0.35 -13.05 -10.55
CA LYS A 90 0.78 -12.53 -11.33
C LYS A 90 0.36 -12.04 -12.72
N ASN A 91 -0.46 -12.81 -13.42
CA ASN A 91 -0.94 -12.42 -14.75
C ASN A 91 -1.81 -11.15 -14.69
N THR A 92 -2.68 -11.03 -13.68
CA THR A 92 -3.48 -9.81 -13.50
C THR A 92 -2.61 -8.62 -13.14
N ALA A 93 -1.60 -8.79 -12.27
CA ALA A 93 -0.62 -7.73 -11.94
C ALA A 93 0.18 -7.28 -13.17
N ASN A 94 0.61 -8.21 -14.02
CA ASN A 94 1.36 -7.90 -15.25
C ASN A 94 0.57 -7.02 -16.24
N LEU A 95 -0.76 -6.99 -16.20
CA LEU A 95 -1.57 -6.10 -17.04
C LEU A 95 -1.31 -4.61 -16.75
N PHE A 96 -0.85 -4.30 -15.54
CA PHE A 96 -0.51 -2.94 -15.13
C PHE A 96 0.88 -2.49 -15.58
N ILE A 97 1.72 -3.38 -16.10
CA ILE A 97 3.10 -3.08 -16.49
C ILE A 97 3.20 -3.01 -18.00
N GLU A 98 3.70 -1.90 -18.50
CA GLU A 98 3.91 -1.65 -19.90
C GLU A 98 5.37 -1.24 -20.16
N LYS A 99 6.00 -1.78 -21.21
CA LYS A 99 7.31 -1.32 -21.66
C LYS A 99 7.23 0.10 -22.23
N SER A 100 8.19 0.93 -21.92
CA SER A 100 8.38 2.26 -22.48
C SER A 100 9.83 2.45 -22.92
N ASP A 101 10.12 3.52 -23.64
CA ASP A 101 11.47 3.82 -24.12
C ASP A 101 12.50 3.95 -22.98
N ASN A 102 12.05 4.37 -21.81
CA ASN A 102 12.90 4.56 -20.61
C ASN A 102 12.75 3.44 -19.57
N GLY A 103 12.22 2.26 -19.95
CA GLY A 103 12.05 1.11 -19.06
C GLY A 103 10.61 0.63 -18.97
N TYR A 104 9.94 0.85 -17.84
CA TYR A 104 8.57 0.42 -17.59
C TYR A 104 7.72 1.55 -17.02
N LYS A 105 6.44 1.58 -17.40
CA LYS A 105 5.42 2.48 -16.86
C LYS A 105 4.20 1.70 -16.38
N LEU A 106 3.41 2.31 -15.50
CA LEU A 106 2.13 1.76 -15.06
C LEU A 106 1.02 2.10 -16.07
N ASN A 107 0.23 1.10 -16.40
CA ASN A 107 -1.08 1.30 -17.02
C ASN A 107 -2.06 1.81 -15.97
N SER A 108 -2.93 2.75 -16.36
CA SER A 108 -4.05 3.15 -15.52
C SER A 108 -5.03 1.99 -15.31
N LEU A 109 -5.77 2.03 -14.19
CA LEU A 109 -6.82 1.06 -13.90
C LEU A 109 -7.83 0.98 -15.07
N ASP A 110 -8.28 2.11 -15.58
CA ASP A 110 -9.24 2.17 -16.70
C ASP A 110 -8.71 1.47 -17.95
N ASN A 111 -7.44 1.66 -18.30
CA ASN A 111 -6.83 0.98 -19.44
C ASN A 111 -6.81 -0.54 -19.24
N VAL A 112 -6.51 -1.02 -18.03
CA VAL A 112 -6.52 -2.45 -17.71
C VAL A 112 -7.95 -3.01 -17.79
N LEU A 113 -8.94 -2.31 -17.22
CA LEU A 113 -10.33 -2.73 -17.27
C LEU A 113 -10.87 -2.75 -18.70
N ASN A 114 -10.47 -1.82 -19.56
CA ASN A 114 -10.80 -1.81 -20.98
C ASN A 114 -10.17 -3.02 -21.72
N LYS A 115 -8.90 -3.33 -21.47
CA LYS A 115 -8.22 -4.52 -22.03
C LYS A 115 -8.91 -5.83 -21.62
N LEU A 116 -9.49 -5.88 -20.43
CA LEU A 116 -10.26 -7.02 -19.93
C LEU A 116 -11.71 -7.05 -20.44
N ASN A 117 -12.14 -6.06 -21.23
CA ASN A 117 -13.50 -5.91 -21.74
C ASN A 117 -14.56 -5.86 -20.64
N PHE A 118 -14.26 -5.23 -19.50
CA PHE A 118 -15.22 -5.05 -18.43
C PHE A 118 -16.34 -4.09 -18.85
N THR A 119 -17.57 -4.47 -18.55
CA THR A 119 -18.74 -3.59 -18.69
C THR A 119 -18.68 -2.43 -17.68
N ASP A 120 -19.43 -1.36 -17.91
CA ASP A 120 -19.46 -0.21 -16.99
C ASP A 120 -19.86 -0.61 -15.57
N LYS A 121 -20.81 -1.56 -15.43
CA LYS A 121 -21.21 -2.10 -14.11
C LYS A 121 -20.07 -2.90 -13.42
N GLU A 122 -19.23 -3.57 -14.17
CA GLU A 122 -18.10 -4.29 -13.62
C GLU A 122 -16.98 -3.32 -13.23
N LYS A 123 -16.74 -2.28 -14.03
CA LYS A 123 -15.80 -1.20 -13.69
C LYS A 123 -16.22 -0.47 -12.42
N GLU A 124 -17.51 -0.10 -12.31
CA GLU A 124 -18.07 0.48 -11.10
C GLU A 124 -17.83 -0.43 -9.88
N ARG A 125 -18.09 -1.72 -10.02
CA ARG A 125 -17.86 -2.70 -8.95
C ARG A 125 -16.38 -2.84 -8.56
N VAL A 126 -15.45 -2.79 -9.51
CA VAL A 126 -14.00 -2.78 -9.20
C VAL A 126 -13.67 -1.57 -8.34
N ASN A 127 -14.16 -0.38 -8.71
CA ASN A 127 -13.94 0.84 -7.93
C ASN A 127 -14.57 0.75 -6.53
N ASP A 128 -15.81 0.26 -6.42
CA ASP A 128 -16.46 0.01 -5.12
C ASP A 128 -15.63 -0.93 -4.23
N TYR A 129 -15.03 -1.98 -4.81
CA TYR A 129 -14.17 -2.90 -4.05
C TYR A 129 -12.86 -2.24 -3.62
N ILE A 130 -12.25 -1.41 -4.45
CA ILE A 130 -11.06 -0.63 -4.12
C ILE A 130 -11.36 0.30 -2.93
N ASP A 131 -12.49 1.01 -2.97
CA ASP A 131 -12.93 1.90 -1.88
C ASP A 131 -13.16 1.13 -0.57
N GLN A 132 -13.81 -0.04 -0.65
CA GLN A 132 -14.00 -0.91 0.50
C GLN A 132 -12.67 -1.43 1.08
N LEU A 133 -11.63 -1.53 0.27
CA LEU A 133 -10.29 -1.95 0.68
C LEU A 133 -9.39 -0.79 1.14
N LYS A 134 -9.86 0.48 1.13
CA LYS A 134 -9.05 1.66 1.46
C LYS A 134 -8.24 1.46 2.74
N TYR A 135 -8.89 1.07 3.82
CA TYR A 135 -8.25 0.84 5.13
C TYR A 135 -8.04 -0.64 5.45
N PHE A 136 -7.95 -1.49 4.41
CA PHE A 136 -7.71 -2.92 4.57
C PHE A 136 -6.27 -3.29 4.21
N GLY A 137 -5.68 -4.23 4.97
CA GLY A 137 -4.30 -4.68 4.77
C GLY A 137 -3.87 -5.66 5.86
N LEU A 138 -2.57 -5.81 6.08
CA LEU A 138 -2.00 -6.73 7.09
C LEU A 138 -2.36 -6.34 8.52
N THR A 139 -2.55 -5.05 8.80
CA THR A 139 -2.86 -4.53 10.13
C THR A 139 -4.11 -3.63 10.11
N PRO A 140 -5.31 -4.17 9.77
CA PRO A 140 -6.48 -3.35 9.49
C PRO A 140 -6.92 -2.48 10.67
N TYR A 141 -6.66 -2.89 11.91
CA TYR A 141 -6.98 -2.08 13.11
C TYR A 141 -6.09 -0.81 13.22
N ARG A 142 -4.88 -0.81 12.63
CA ARG A 142 -3.97 0.35 12.58
C ARG A 142 -4.22 1.26 11.39
N LEU A 143 -4.80 0.72 10.31
CA LEU A 143 -5.09 1.43 9.06
C LEU A 143 -6.38 2.26 9.10
N LYS A 144 -7.12 2.27 10.21
CA LYS A 144 -8.35 3.07 10.35
C LYS A 144 -8.07 4.56 10.14
N GLU A 145 -9.03 5.26 9.55
CA GLU A 145 -8.92 6.69 9.19
C GLU A 145 -8.53 7.59 10.38
N ASP A 146 -9.10 7.29 11.55
CA ASP A 146 -8.90 8.06 12.78
C ASP A 146 -7.68 7.61 13.60
N SER A 147 -6.96 6.56 13.16
CA SER A 147 -5.79 6.06 13.89
C SER A 147 -4.63 7.07 13.87
N LYS A 148 -3.83 7.09 14.94
CA LYS A 148 -2.62 7.90 15.00
C LYS A 148 -1.64 7.57 13.87
N TYR A 149 -1.62 6.32 13.44
CA TYR A 149 -0.76 5.83 12.37
C TYR A 149 -1.13 6.42 11.01
N THR A 150 -2.42 6.37 10.67
CA THR A 150 -2.93 6.97 9.42
C THR A 150 -2.74 8.48 9.43
N LYS A 151 -3.03 9.16 10.55
CA LYS A 151 -2.83 10.61 10.68
C LYS A 151 -1.38 11.02 10.47
N PHE A 152 -0.43 10.28 11.05
CA PHE A 152 1.00 10.57 10.85
C PHE A 152 1.42 10.38 9.39
N ILE A 153 0.97 9.30 8.73
CA ILE A 153 1.26 9.07 7.32
C ILE A 153 0.72 10.20 6.45
N GLU A 154 -0.55 10.58 6.63
CA GLU A 154 -1.18 11.67 5.86
C GLU A 154 -0.51 13.03 6.12
N GLU A 155 -0.02 13.30 7.34
CA GLU A 155 0.69 14.54 7.68
C GLU A 155 1.95 14.74 6.85
N ILE A 156 2.69 13.65 6.54
CA ILE A 156 4.01 13.74 5.90
C ILE A 156 4.01 13.27 4.42
N LYS A 157 2.91 12.69 3.95
CA LYS A 157 2.78 12.08 2.62
C LYS A 157 3.10 13.05 1.48
N ASP A 158 2.54 14.26 1.51
CA ASP A 158 2.67 15.20 0.41
C ASP A 158 4.13 15.66 0.22
N GLU A 159 4.87 15.87 1.29
CA GLU A 159 6.29 16.23 1.19
C GLU A 159 7.16 15.05 0.74
N ALA A 160 6.83 13.83 1.17
CA ALA A 160 7.48 12.63 0.67
C ALA A 160 7.28 12.45 -0.86
N ILE A 161 6.08 12.76 -1.36
CA ILE A 161 5.78 12.76 -2.80
C ILE A 161 6.61 13.83 -3.55
N LYS A 162 6.74 15.04 -3.01
CA LYS A 162 7.59 16.09 -3.60
C LYS A 162 9.05 15.67 -3.65
N ASN A 163 9.57 15.06 -2.59
CA ASN A 163 10.93 14.54 -2.56
C ASN A 163 11.19 13.48 -3.64
N TYR A 164 10.21 12.61 -3.90
CA TYR A 164 10.33 11.65 -5.01
C TYR A 164 10.52 12.34 -6.37
N LYS A 165 9.72 13.38 -6.64
CA LYS A 165 9.82 14.12 -7.90
C LYS A 165 11.18 14.77 -8.09
N GLU A 166 11.75 15.32 -7.02
CA GLU A 166 13.03 16.05 -7.05
C GLU A 166 14.23 15.11 -6.93
N TYR A 167 14.17 14.13 -6.03
CA TYR A 167 15.34 13.34 -5.61
C TYR A 167 15.23 11.83 -5.89
N LYS A 168 14.09 11.36 -6.42
CA LYS A 168 13.85 9.93 -6.70
C LYS A 168 13.93 9.00 -5.47
N ILE A 169 13.63 9.53 -4.28
CA ILE A 169 13.46 8.73 -3.07
C ILE A 169 11.98 8.39 -2.94
N LEU A 170 11.64 7.11 -2.98
CA LEU A 170 10.26 6.65 -2.96
C LEU A 170 9.54 7.13 -1.70
N PRO A 171 8.30 7.64 -1.82
CA PRO A 171 7.53 8.09 -0.67
C PRO A 171 7.36 7.03 0.40
N SER A 172 7.13 5.77 0.01
CA SER A 172 7.06 4.65 0.94
C SER A 172 8.31 4.52 1.80
N ILE A 173 9.49 4.70 1.22
CA ILE A 173 10.79 4.69 1.91
C ILE A 173 10.92 5.88 2.85
N THR A 174 10.66 7.10 2.36
CA THR A 174 10.74 8.31 3.19
C THR A 174 9.83 8.21 4.42
N ILE A 175 8.58 7.76 4.23
CA ILE A 175 7.60 7.60 5.30
C ILE A 175 8.04 6.48 6.26
N ALA A 176 8.47 5.32 5.76
CA ALA A 176 8.93 4.22 6.61
C ALA A 176 10.15 4.58 7.44
N GLN A 177 11.11 5.32 6.87
CA GLN A 177 12.26 5.85 7.61
C GLN A 177 11.80 6.84 8.69
N ALA A 178 10.91 7.78 8.38
CA ALA A 178 10.37 8.70 9.37
C ALA A 178 9.66 7.96 10.52
N ILE A 179 8.89 6.91 10.23
CA ILE A 179 8.25 6.06 11.24
C ILE A 179 9.28 5.37 12.13
N LEU A 180 10.28 4.75 11.52
CA LEU A 180 11.28 3.95 12.23
C LEU A 180 12.18 4.83 13.12
N GLU A 181 12.67 5.94 12.59
CA GLU A 181 13.63 6.81 13.25
C GLU A 181 13.00 7.71 14.33
N SER A 182 11.71 8.05 14.19
CA SER A 182 11.01 8.95 15.12
C SER A 182 9.97 8.29 16.03
N SER A 183 9.80 6.94 15.93
CA SER A 183 8.71 6.25 16.61
C SER A 183 7.33 6.89 16.31
N TRP A 184 7.01 7.05 15.02
CA TRP A 184 5.77 7.72 14.58
C TRP A 184 5.69 9.22 14.90
N GLY A 185 6.83 9.89 14.94
CA GLY A 185 6.91 11.29 15.35
C GLY A 185 6.71 11.50 16.85
N GLU A 186 6.76 10.43 17.66
CA GLU A 186 6.53 10.48 19.11
C GLU A 186 7.84 10.66 19.92
N SER A 187 9.02 10.56 19.31
CA SER A 187 10.29 10.86 20.00
C SER A 187 10.38 12.34 20.34
N ASP A 188 11.07 12.68 21.44
CA ASP A 188 11.28 14.08 21.86
C ASP A 188 11.93 14.92 20.75
N LEU A 189 12.88 14.34 20.03
CA LEU A 189 13.54 15.00 18.91
C LEU A 189 12.58 15.36 17.78
N ALA A 190 11.61 14.49 17.50
CA ALA A 190 10.58 14.74 16.51
C ALA A 190 9.50 15.73 16.99
N GLN A 191 9.05 15.60 18.25
CA GLN A 191 7.97 16.43 18.79
C GLN A 191 8.40 17.87 19.07
N ILE A 192 9.58 18.06 19.66
CA ILE A 192 10.06 19.38 20.11
C ILE A 192 10.80 20.10 19.01
N TYR A 193 11.60 19.36 18.23
CA TYR A 193 12.54 19.94 17.26
C TYR A 193 12.22 19.61 15.80
N ASN A 194 11.11 18.91 15.54
CA ASN A 194 10.66 18.47 14.21
C ASN A 194 11.70 17.63 13.44
N ASN A 195 12.69 17.03 14.11
CA ASN A 195 13.74 16.21 13.49
C ASN A 195 13.31 14.74 13.48
N LEU A 196 12.68 14.33 12.38
CA LEU A 196 12.12 12.98 12.20
C LEU A 196 13.18 11.89 11.98
N PHE A 197 14.39 12.24 11.60
CA PHE A 197 15.42 11.28 11.17
C PHE A 197 16.67 11.28 12.05
N GLY A 198 16.69 12.05 13.13
CA GLY A 198 17.83 12.14 14.00
C GLY A 198 19.08 12.74 13.32
N ILE A 199 18.90 13.63 12.35
CA ILE A 199 20.02 14.19 11.60
C ILE A 199 20.85 15.09 12.52
N LYS A 200 22.14 14.75 12.63
CA LYS A 200 23.12 15.52 13.42
C LYS A 200 23.49 16.82 12.70
N ALA A 201 23.73 17.87 13.48
CA ALA A 201 24.22 19.16 12.99
C ALA A 201 25.74 19.14 12.96
N ASP A 202 26.34 18.85 11.83
CA ASP A 202 27.77 18.90 11.60
C ASP A 202 28.29 20.34 11.35
N SER A 203 29.57 20.49 11.09
CA SER A 203 30.19 21.81 10.83
C SER A 203 29.66 22.53 9.58
N SER A 204 29.04 21.82 8.66
CA SER A 204 28.43 22.38 7.43
C SER A 204 27.04 22.96 7.67
N TRP A 205 26.37 22.54 8.76
CA TRP A 205 25.04 23.00 9.11
C TRP A 205 25.03 24.45 9.55
N LYS A 206 24.19 25.28 8.93
CA LYS A 206 24.06 26.72 9.23
C LYS A 206 22.74 27.11 9.91
N GLY A 207 21.86 26.12 10.11
CA GLY A 207 20.57 26.31 10.78
C GLY A 207 20.67 26.18 12.31
N GLU A 208 19.52 26.22 12.96
CA GLU A 208 19.42 26.01 14.41
C GLU A 208 19.74 24.55 14.77
N TYR A 209 20.30 24.36 15.96
CA TYR A 209 20.57 23.03 16.52
C TYR A 209 20.32 22.98 18.01
N VAL A 210 20.10 21.80 18.53
CA VAL A 210 20.04 21.50 19.96
C VAL A 210 21.12 20.51 20.32
N THR A 211 21.70 20.66 21.50
CA THR A 211 22.66 19.71 22.06
C THR A 211 21.92 18.80 23.02
N LEU A 212 21.96 17.49 22.76
CA LEU A 212 21.28 16.47 23.55
C LEU A 212 22.25 15.36 23.96
N GLU A 213 22.03 14.80 25.15
CA GLU A 213 22.68 13.54 25.52
C GLU A 213 22.18 12.40 24.62
N THR A 214 23.11 11.64 24.07
CA THR A 214 22.82 10.42 23.29
C THR A 214 23.80 9.32 23.68
N PHE A 215 23.49 8.08 23.27
CA PHE A 215 24.38 6.94 23.53
C PHE A 215 25.09 6.54 22.24
N GLU A 216 26.42 6.43 22.27
CA GLU A 216 27.19 5.72 21.25
C GLU A 216 27.72 4.40 21.83
N PHE A 217 27.80 3.37 20.98
CA PHE A 217 28.31 2.05 21.35
C PHE A 217 27.65 1.42 22.60
N TYR A 218 26.30 1.59 22.73
CA TYR A 218 25.44 1.04 23.78
C TYR A 218 25.64 1.61 25.20
N ASP A 219 26.85 2.09 25.58
CA ASP A 219 27.13 2.46 26.98
C ASP A 219 27.78 3.82 27.15
N THR A 220 28.25 4.49 26.09
CA THR A 220 28.95 5.76 26.22
C THR A 220 27.99 6.91 26.02
N LYS A 221 27.67 7.64 27.10
CA LYS A 221 26.96 8.93 27.04
C LYS A 221 27.83 9.97 26.39
N ILE A 222 27.33 10.55 25.31
CA ILE A 222 27.96 11.70 24.65
C ILE A 222 26.93 12.81 24.46
N GLU A 223 27.42 14.05 24.36
CA GLU A 223 26.59 15.15 23.87
C GLU A 223 26.77 15.30 22.37
N ASP A 224 25.67 15.37 21.66
CA ASP A 224 25.69 15.55 20.23
C ASP A 224 24.72 16.65 19.77
N LYS A 225 25.02 17.28 18.66
CA LYS A 225 24.22 18.36 18.10
C LYS A 225 23.26 17.79 17.06
N PHE A 226 21.97 18.08 17.21
CA PHE A 226 20.93 17.68 16.27
C PHE A 226 20.31 18.89 15.60
N ARG A 227 20.00 18.78 14.30
CA ARG A 227 19.35 19.83 13.54
C ARG A 227 17.95 20.11 14.09
N VAL A 228 17.58 21.39 14.14
CA VAL A 228 16.24 21.87 14.52
C VAL A 228 15.54 22.38 13.28
N TYR A 229 14.26 22.01 13.09
CA TYR A 229 13.46 22.43 11.95
C TYR A 229 12.20 23.16 12.39
N SER A 230 11.69 24.08 11.58
CA SER A 230 10.46 24.82 11.88
C SER A 230 9.21 23.96 11.76
N ASN A 231 9.27 22.87 11.00
CA ASN A 231 8.21 21.89 10.82
C ASN A 231 8.76 20.56 10.26
N LYS A 232 7.96 19.50 10.31
CA LYS A 232 8.32 18.16 9.83
C LYS A 232 8.67 18.13 8.34
N ASN A 233 8.02 18.95 7.50
CA ASN A 233 8.29 18.98 6.07
C ASN A 233 9.71 19.44 5.76
N GLN A 234 10.26 20.40 6.54
CA GLN A 234 11.67 20.78 6.40
C GLN A 234 12.62 19.63 6.76
N SER A 235 12.32 18.86 7.81
CA SER A 235 13.07 17.66 8.15
C SER A 235 13.08 16.65 7.01
N ILE A 236 11.91 16.40 6.39
CA ILE A 236 11.77 15.47 5.26
C ILE A 236 12.58 15.95 4.05
N LYS A 237 12.49 17.23 3.72
CA LYS A 237 13.27 17.81 2.62
C LYS A 237 14.78 17.76 2.88
N ASP A 238 15.21 18.07 4.08
CA ASP A 238 16.62 18.05 4.45
C ASP A 238 17.18 16.62 4.49
N HIS A 239 16.37 15.63 4.92
CA HIS A 239 16.73 14.22 4.84
C HIS A 239 16.99 13.76 3.40
N ALA A 240 16.15 14.16 2.44
CA ALA A 240 16.39 13.84 1.04
C ALA A 240 17.69 14.46 0.53
N LYS A 241 17.96 15.73 0.88
CA LYS A 241 19.25 16.39 0.59
C LYS A 241 20.42 15.65 1.21
N PHE A 242 20.31 15.27 2.48
CA PHE A 242 21.35 14.49 3.17
C PHE A 242 21.70 13.21 2.39
N LEU A 243 20.70 12.49 1.85
CA LEU A 243 20.95 11.31 1.04
C LEU A 243 21.65 11.66 -0.28
N VAL A 244 21.18 12.69 -0.99
CA VAL A 244 21.76 13.11 -2.30
C VAL A 244 23.19 13.64 -2.14
N ASP A 245 23.48 14.40 -1.10
CA ASP A 245 24.78 15.00 -0.86
C ASP A 245 25.85 13.95 -0.47
N ASN A 246 25.42 12.77 -0.01
CA ASN A 246 26.32 11.68 0.34
C ASN A 246 26.51 10.69 -0.83
N GLN A 247 27.67 10.74 -1.48
CA GLN A 247 28.02 9.94 -2.65
C GLN A 247 27.81 8.41 -2.49
N ARG A 248 27.89 7.90 -1.25
CA ARG A 248 27.68 6.47 -0.98
C ARG A 248 26.28 5.99 -1.43
N TYR A 249 25.22 6.80 -1.25
CA TYR A 249 23.88 6.41 -1.65
C TYR A 249 23.72 6.33 -3.16
N LYS A 250 24.32 7.24 -3.90
CA LYS A 250 24.39 7.17 -5.36
C LYS A 250 25.18 5.92 -5.83
N LYS A 251 26.33 5.65 -5.21
CA LYS A 251 27.18 4.50 -5.55
C LYS A 251 26.43 3.17 -5.39
N TYR A 252 25.52 3.07 -4.43
CA TYR A 252 24.74 1.85 -4.17
C TYR A 252 23.37 1.83 -4.86
N GLY A 253 23.08 2.78 -5.78
CA GLY A 253 21.89 2.75 -6.62
C GLY A 253 20.60 3.18 -5.92
N VAL A 254 20.68 3.99 -4.84
CA VAL A 254 19.48 4.40 -4.09
C VAL A 254 18.50 5.16 -4.99
N PHE A 255 18.99 6.01 -5.88
CA PHE A 255 18.15 6.89 -6.71
C PHE A 255 17.70 6.24 -8.03
N GLU A 256 18.23 5.08 -8.37
CA GLU A 256 17.92 4.29 -9.56
C GLU A 256 16.90 3.18 -9.29
N ALA A 257 16.65 2.87 -8.01
CA ALA A 257 15.71 1.84 -7.57
C ALA A 257 14.29 2.08 -8.11
N LYS A 258 13.64 1.02 -8.55
CA LYS A 258 12.31 1.06 -9.17
C LYS A 258 11.19 0.74 -8.17
N THR A 259 11.52 -0.02 -7.12
CA THR A 259 10.58 -0.44 -6.08
C THR A 259 11.17 -0.16 -4.70
N TYR A 260 10.31 -0.13 -3.69
CA TYR A 260 10.72 0.07 -2.30
C TYR A 260 11.64 -1.04 -1.79
N ILE A 261 11.51 -2.27 -2.29
CA ILE A 261 12.38 -3.39 -1.90
C ILE A 261 13.82 -3.09 -2.34
N GLU A 262 14.01 -2.74 -3.61
CA GLU A 262 15.32 -2.38 -4.15
C GLU A 262 15.92 -1.19 -3.39
N GLN A 263 15.13 -0.14 -3.17
CA GLN A 263 15.62 1.07 -2.50
C GLN A 263 15.99 0.82 -1.03
N ALA A 264 15.22 -0.03 -0.31
CA ALA A 264 15.54 -0.42 1.06
C ALA A 264 16.87 -1.17 1.14
N TYR A 265 17.12 -2.12 0.23
CA TYR A 265 18.40 -2.82 0.17
C TYR A 265 19.55 -1.90 -0.26
N ALA A 266 19.33 -0.98 -1.19
CA ALA A 266 20.33 0.01 -1.58
C ALA A 266 20.75 0.89 -0.41
N LEU A 267 19.81 1.36 0.40
CA LEU A 267 20.07 2.13 1.63
C LEU A 267 20.86 1.31 2.66
N GLN A 268 20.48 0.06 2.89
CA GLN A 268 21.20 -0.84 3.79
C GLN A 268 22.63 -1.10 3.32
N ASN A 269 22.82 -1.36 2.03
CA ASN A 269 24.13 -1.62 1.44
C ASN A 269 25.03 -0.38 1.45
N ALA A 270 24.43 0.82 1.32
CA ALA A 270 25.11 2.10 1.49
C ALA A 270 25.47 2.38 2.97
N GLY A 271 25.06 1.55 3.92
CA GLY A 271 25.36 1.73 5.35
C GLY A 271 24.54 2.85 6.00
N TYR A 272 23.26 2.98 5.63
CA TYR A 272 22.37 3.94 6.32
C TYR A 272 22.21 3.59 7.79
N SER A 273 22.11 2.33 8.11
CA SER A 273 22.07 1.81 9.48
C SER A 273 23.00 0.62 9.64
N THR A 274 23.57 0.49 10.84
CA THR A 274 24.40 -0.66 11.25
C THR A 274 23.62 -1.70 12.04
N ALA A 275 22.28 -1.57 12.13
CA ALA A 275 21.44 -2.48 12.89
C ALA A 275 21.55 -3.92 12.36
N GLU A 276 21.82 -4.86 13.28
CA GLU A 276 21.95 -6.28 13.02
C GLU A 276 20.90 -7.05 13.83
N ASP A 277 20.54 -8.24 13.34
CA ASP A 277 19.75 -9.19 14.09
C ASP A 277 20.62 -10.05 15.02
N ASN A 278 20.00 -10.97 15.77
CA ASN A 278 20.69 -11.86 16.71
C ASN A 278 21.70 -12.80 16.02
N SER A 279 21.68 -12.92 14.70
CA SER A 279 22.63 -13.71 13.91
C SER A 279 23.78 -12.87 13.32
N GLY A 280 23.81 -11.57 13.57
CA GLY A 280 24.76 -10.61 12.99
C GLY A 280 24.45 -10.22 11.55
N GLN A 281 23.23 -10.49 11.06
CA GLN A 281 22.81 -10.07 9.73
C GLN A 281 22.16 -8.69 9.78
N LYS A 282 22.47 -7.85 8.79
CA LYS A 282 21.85 -6.53 8.65
C LYS A 282 20.34 -6.67 8.49
N ARG A 283 19.57 -5.94 9.30
CA ARG A 283 18.11 -6.03 9.36
C ARG A 283 17.37 -4.81 8.78
N TYR A 284 18.06 -3.71 8.54
CA TYR A 284 17.43 -2.41 8.23
C TYR A 284 16.47 -2.48 7.03
N ALA A 285 16.90 -3.09 5.91
CA ALA A 285 16.04 -3.25 4.73
C ALA A 285 14.79 -4.08 5.04
N LYS A 286 14.94 -5.16 5.82
CA LYS A 286 13.81 -6.00 6.23
C LYS A 286 12.82 -5.22 7.09
N ASP A 287 13.29 -4.43 8.04
CA ASP A 287 12.45 -3.62 8.92
C ASP A 287 11.64 -2.58 8.10
N LEU A 288 12.28 -1.91 7.13
CA LEU A 288 11.60 -0.98 6.22
C LEU A 288 10.54 -1.69 5.37
N ILE A 289 10.88 -2.82 4.75
CA ILE A 289 9.97 -3.59 3.90
C ILE A 289 8.75 -4.07 4.70
N GLU A 290 8.95 -4.57 5.91
CA GLU A 290 7.86 -5.00 6.79
C GLU A 290 6.94 -3.83 7.15
N LEU A 291 7.48 -2.67 7.53
CA LEU A 291 6.71 -1.45 7.79
C LEU A 291 5.90 -1.02 6.57
N ILE A 292 6.52 -0.95 5.41
CA ILE A 292 5.88 -0.54 4.16
C ILE A 292 4.69 -1.46 3.86
N ARG A 293 4.86 -2.77 3.97
CA ARG A 293 3.80 -3.76 3.73
C ARG A 293 2.68 -3.68 4.78
N GLN A 294 3.04 -3.53 6.07
CA GLN A 294 2.08 -3.43 7.17
C GLN A 294 1.13 -2.24 7.01
N TYR A 295 1.64 -1.12 6.54
CA TYR A 295 0.88 0.13 6.41
C TYR A 295 0.49 0.48 4.98
N ASN A 296 0.69 -0.45 4.03
CA ASN A 296 0.40 -0.28 2.60
C ASN A 296 1.08 0.96 1.97
N LEU A 297 2.26 1.36 2.43
CA LEU A 297 2.93 2.56 1.95
C LEU A 297 3.33 2.45 0.47
N GLN A 298 3.60 1.23 -0.03
CA GLN A 298 3.91 0.96 -1.43
C GLN A 298 2.77 1.35 -2.39
N LEU A 299 1.53 1.51 -1.89
CA LEU A 299 0.43 1.98 -2.72
C LEU A 299 0.61 3.45 -3.13
N ILE A 300 1.25 4.26 -2.27
CA ILE A 300 1.58 5.66 -2.58
C ILE A 300 2.55 5.70 -3.77
N ASP A 301 3.52 4.81 -3.82
CA ASP A 301 4.48 4.73 -4.94
C ASP A 301 3.78 4.37 -6.26
N SER A 302 2.75 3.50 -6.22
CA SER A 302 1.99 3.13 -7.41
C SER A 302 1.12 4.26 -7.95
N GLU A 303 0.58 5.11 -7.09
CA GLU A 303 -0.25 6.26 -7.47
C GLU A 303 0.56 7.36 -8.18
N ILE A 304 1.79 7.60 -7.75
CA ILE A 304 2.64 8.65 -8.33
C ILE A 304 3.10 8.29 -9.74
N LYS A 305 3.46 7.04 -9.98
CA LYS A 305 3.97 6.59 -11.29
C LYS A 305 2.89 6.46 -12.37
N ILE A 306 1.62 6.62 -12.01
CA ILE A 306 0.52 6.75 -12.98
C ILE A 306 0.38 8.21 -13.47
N SER A 307 0.84 9.17 -12.65
CA SER A 307 0.69 10.62 -12.93
C SER A 307 1.90 11.26 -13.63
N ASP A 308 3.01 10.55 -13.74
CA ASP A 308 4.22 10.96 -14.47
C ASP A 308 4.22 10.38 -15.90
#